data_c5981940348d9779f1a03a1f10db41f6
#
_entry.id   c5981940348d9779f1a03a1f10db41f6
#
_cell.length_a   1.000
_cell.length_b   1.000
_cell.length_c   1.000
_cell.angle_alpha   90.00
_cell.angle_beta   90.00
_cell.angle_gamma   90.00
#
_symmetry.space_group_name_H-M   'P 1'
#
loop_
_entity.id
_entity.type
_entity.pdbx_description
1 polymer ?
#
loop_
_entity_poly.entity_id
_entity_poly.type
_entity_poly.pdbx_seq_one_letter_code
_entity_poly.pdbx_strand_id
1 'polypeptide(L)'
;NARARAEVLVPMLKAWATDTGIEVASLGIQVHGGMGFVEETGAAQHWRDSRIAPIYEGTNGIQAADLVTRKLGLEDGEALQNLFADIARAAADEPQLMALAGECAAIAKWMREEASLDDRLAGSVPYTAMCAVAVSAWCLMQQYDALDDSNDADRKHAKRVTMRYFLDHIVPEAIGLKASATAGAALLYELDSSVLAA
;
A
#
# COMPACT_ATOMS: atom_id res chain seq x y z
N ASN A 1 10.79 -9.44 16.05
CA ASN A 1 10.67 -8.36 17.01
C ASN A 1 9.46 -7.47 16.69
N ALA A 2 8.51 -7.33 17.66
CA ALA A 2 7.27 -6.57 17.46
C ALA A 2 7.51 -5.08 17.13
N ARG A 3 8.57 -4.47 17.70
CA ARG A 3 8.91 -3.07 17.44
C ARG A 3 9.35 -2.88 15.98
N ALA A 4 10.24 -3.70 15.46
CA ALA A 4 10.69 -3.61 14.08
C ALA A 4 9.52 -3.83 13.10
N ARG A 5 8.62 -4.77 13.40
CA ARG A 5 7.37 -4.96 12.64
C ARG A 5 6.50 -3.71 12.63
N ALA A 6 6.26 -3.09 13.78
CA ALA A 6 5.51 -1.84 13.85
C ALA A 6 6.18 -0.73 13.04
N GLU A 7 7.51 -0.62 13.10
CA GLU A 7 8.26 0.40 12.37
C GLU A 7 8.17 0.26 10.84
N VAL A 8 8.11 -0.95 10.28
CA VAL A 8 7.92 -1.14 8.84
C VAL A 8 6.46 -0.93 8.41
N LEU A 9 5.49 -1.16 9.29
CA LEU A 9 4.07 -0.96 8.99
C LEU A 9 3.65 0.51 8.95
N VAL A 10 4.29 1.38 9.75
CA VAL A 10 3.93 2.81 9.83
C VAL A 10 3.97 3.51 8.46
N PRO A 11 5.05 3.47 7.67
CA PRO A 11 5.09 4.13 6.37
C PRO A 11 4.06 3.54 5.38
N MET A 12 3.83 2.23 5.40
CA MET A 12 2.83 1.58 4.56
C MET A 12 1.42 2.08 4.89
N LEU A 13 1.07 2.08 6.18
CA LEU A 13 -0.24 2.52 6.65
C LEU A 13 -0.46 4.00 6.33
N LYS A 14 0.51 4.87 6.69
CA LYS A 14 0.37 6.31 6.50
C LYS A 14 0.26 6.67 5.02
N ALA A 15 1.14 6.16 4.16
CA ALA A 15 1.12 6.51 2.75
C ALA A 15 -0.13 5.96 2.03
N TRP A 16 -0.33 4.65 2.07
CA TRP A 16 -1.39 4.02 1.29
C TRP A 16 -2.79 4.33 1.81
N ALA A 17 -3.01 4.33 3.14
CA ALA A 17 -4.34 4.59 3.69
C ALA A 17 -4.80 6.03 3.44
N THR A 18 -3.89 7.01 3.47
CA THR A 18 -4.26 8.40 3.21
C THR A 18 -4.51 8.68 1.71
N ASP A 19 -3.75 8.07 0.81
CA ASP A 19 -4.02 8.15 -0.64
C ASP A 19 -5.35 7.47 -0.99
N THR A 20 -5.59 6.27 -0.47
CA THR A 20 -6.86 5.54 -0.62
C THR A 20 -8.04 6.34 -0.05
N GLY A 21 -7.85 7.02 1.09
CA GLY A 21 -8.87 7.88 1.70
C GLY A 21 -9.31 9.02 0.77
N ILE A 22 -8.36 9.66 0.07
CA ILE A 22 -8.65 10.71 -0.93
C ILE A 22 -9.39 10.12 -2.13
N GLU A 23 -8.95 8.98 -2.62
CA GLU A 23 -9.59 8.30 -3.75
C GLU A 23 -11.04 7.93 -3.41
N VAL A 24 -11.29 7.34 -2.25
CA VAL A 24 -12.64 6.99 -1.77
C VAL A 24 -13.51 8.24 -1.63
N ALA A 25 -12.96 9.34 -1.08
CA ALA A 25 -13.71 10.60 -0.97
C ALA A 25 -14.03 11.19 -2.35
N SER A 26 -13.12 11.07 -3.33
CA SER A 26 -13.35 11.46 -4.73
C SER A 26 -14.44 10.62 -5.39
N LEU A 27 -14.41 9.30 -5.17
CA LEU A 27 -15.48 8.39 -5.64
C LEU A 27 -16.82 8.74 -5.01
N GLY A 28 -16.84 9.18 -3.75
CA GLY A 28 -18.03 9.70 -3.09
C GLY A 28 -18.67 10.87 -3.85
N ILE A 29 -17.85 11.82 -4.34
CA ILE A 29 -18.34 12.92 -5.21
C ILE A 29 -18.96 12.35 -6.48
N GLN A 30 -18.32 11.38 -7.13
CA GLN A 30 -18.85 10.76 -8.36
C GLN A 30 -20.20 10.07 -8.13
N VAL A 31 -20.36 9.36 -7.00
CA VAL A 31 -21.61 8.68 -6.63
C VAL A 31 -22.77 9.68 -6.48
N HIS A 32 -22.50 10.87 -5.94
CA HIS A 32 -23.49 11.95 -5.81
C HIS A 32 -23.77 12.69 -7.13
N GLY A 33 -23.00 12.42 -8.20
CA GLY A 33 -23.12 13.12 -9.48
C GLY A 33 -22.87 14.63 -9.35
N GLY A 34 -23.58 15.46 -10.11
CA GLY A 34 -23.44 16.92 -10.06
C GLY A 34 -23.66 17.51 -8.65
N MET A 35 -24.51 16.89 -7.85
CA MET A 35 -24.72 17.30 -6.45
C MET A 35 -23.53 17.03 -5.54
N GLY A 36 -22.65 16.09 -5.88
CA GLY A 36 -21.41 15.85 -5.14
C GLY A 36 -20.40 16.98 -5.27
N PHE A 37 -20.47 17.76 -6.33
CA PHE A 37 -19.57 18.90 -6.56
C PHE A 37 -19.94 20.13 -5.72
N VAL A 38 -21.23 20.35 -5.41
CA VAL A 38 -21.71 21.49 -4.65
C VAL A 38 -21.58 21.27 -3.13
N GLU A 39 -21.57 22.38 -2.37
CA GLU A 39 -21.31 22.35 -0.91
C GLU A 39 -22.44 21.68 -0.12
N GLU A 40 -23.68 21.76 -0.59
CA GLU A 40 -24.89 21.38 0.12
C GLU A 40 -24.91 19.90 0.53
N THR A 41 -24.27 19.02 -0.23
CA THR A 41 -24.22 17.59 0.10
C THR A 41 -23.14 17.21 1.10
N GLY A 42 -22.13 18.08 1.31
CA GLY A 42 -20.95 17.79 2.13
C GLY A 42 -19.92 16.85 1.48
N ALA A 43 -20.23 16.20 0.35
CA ALA A 43 -19.30 15.26 -0.31
C ALA A 43 -17.99 15.95 -0.71
N ALA A 44 -18.05 17.15 -1.27
CA ALA A 44 -16.88 17.94 -1.65
C ALA A 44 -16.01 18.33 -0.44
N GLN A 45 -16.62 18.57 0.73
CA GLN A 45 -15.90 18.87 1.97
C GLN A 45 -15.06 17.65 2.41
N HIS A 46 -15.60 16.44 2.41
CA HIS A 46 -14.84 15.23 2.78
C HIS A 46 -13.60 15.05 1.92
N TRP A 47 -13.70 15.32 0.63
CA TRP A 47 -12.55 15.25 -0.28
C TRP A 47 -11.50 16.33 0.03
N ARG A 48 -11.90 17.58 0.25
CA ARG A 48 -10.98 18.67 0.62
C ARG A 48 -10.27 18.39 1.93
N ASP A 49 -11.01 17.96 2.94
CA ASP A 49 -10.47 17.71 4.29
C ASP A 49 -9.48 16.53 4.28
N SER A 50 -9.73 15.51 3.45
CA SER A 50 -8.82 14.37 3.33
C SER A 50 -7.45 14.74 2.73
N ARG A 51 -7.36 15.86 1.97
CA ARG A 51 -6.12 16.27 1.29
C ARG A 51 -4.95 16.62 2.20
N ILE A 52 -5.19 16.97 3.45
CA ILE A 52 -4.11 17.23 4.40
C ILE A 52 -3.38 15.93 4.84
N ALA A 53 -4.09 14.80 4.85
CA ALA A 53 -3.57 13.56 5.39
C ALA A 53 -2.29 13.04 4.70
N PRO A 54 -2.13 13.05 3.36
CA PRO A 54 -0.88 12.65 2.70
C PRO A 54 0.23 13.71 2.75
N ILE A 55 -0.04 14.89 3.32
CA ILE A 55 0.91 16.02 3.34
C ILE A 55 1.59 16.14 4.70
N TYR A 56 0.84 16.14 5.80
CA TYR A 56 1.36 16.36 7.14
C TYR A 56 2.11 15.14 7.70
N GLU A 57 2.90 15.34 8.76
CA GLU A 57 3.71 14.29 9.41
C GLU A 57 4.65 13.52 8.45
N GLY A 58 5.20 14.24 7.49
CA GLY A 58 5.97 13.68 6.38
C GLY A 58 5.05 13.25 5.23
N THR A 59 5.31 13.79 4.05
CA THR A 59 4.51 13.45 2.86
C THR A 59 4.57 11.96 2.55
N ASN A 60 3.60 11.45 1.78
CA ASN A 60 3.56 10.04 1.41
C ASN A 60 4.82 9.61 0.64
N GLY A 61 5.40 10.51 -0.19
CA GLY A 61 6.69 10.26 -0.81
C GLY A 61 7.84 10.10 0.19
N ILE A 62 7.87 10.90 1.26
CA ILE A 62 8.86 10.76 2.34
C ILE A 62 8.64 9.45 3.12
N GLN A 63 7.41 9.03 3.35
CA GLN A 63 7.11 7.74 3.98
C GLN A 63 7.59 6.57 3.10
N ALA A 64 7.34 6.64 1.79
CA ALA A 64 7.83 5.63 0.85
C ALA A 64 9.37 5.60 0.79
N ALA A 65 10.02 6.75 0.76
CA ALA A 65 11.48 6.86 0.83
C ALA A 65 12.04 6.28 2.13
N ASP A 66 11.40 6.55 3.28
CA ASP A 66 11.80 5.99 4.59
C ASP A 66 11.71 4.46 4.60
N LEU A 67 10.68 3.88 3.98
CA LEU A 67 10.54 2.43 3.87
C LEU A 67 11.73 1.80 3.14
N VAL A 68 12.14 2.33 1.99
CA VAL A 68 13.18 1.73 1.14
C VAL A 68 14.61 2.14 1.49
N THR A 69 14.79 3.14 2.35
CA THR A 69 16.11 3.57 2.82
C THR A 69 16.40 3.04 4.21
N ARG A 70 15.68 3.50 5.21
CA ARG A 70 15.94 3.23 6.61
C ARG A 70 15.28 1.93 7.10
N LYS A 71 14.01 1.69 6.73
CA LYS A 71 13.25 0.54 7.25
C LYS A 71 13.64 -0.78 6.58
N LEU A 72 14.11 -0.71 5.34
CA LEU A 72 14.58 -1.87 4.59
C LEU A 72 15.71 -2.65 5.30
N GLY A 73 16.55 -1.94 6.07
CA GLY A 73 17.68 -2.53 6.81
C GLY A 73 17.34 -2.99 8.23
N LEU A 74 16.11 -2.82 8.72
CA LEU A 74 15.77 -3.20 10.09
C LEU A 74 15.97 -4.70 10.32
N GLU A 75 16.67 -5.05 11.43
CA GLU A 75 17.03 -6.42 11.77
C GLU A 75 17.77 -7.12 10.62
N ASP A 76 18.73 -6.44 10.02
CA ASP A 76 19.50 -6.93 8.87
C ASP A 76 18.61 -7.31 7.65
N GLY A 77 17.45 -6.63 7.52
CA GLY A 77 16.46 -6.88 6.49
C GLY A 77 15.40 -7.94 6.84
N GLU A 78 15.56 -8.62 7.96
CA GLU A 78 14.65 -9.69 8.38
C GLU A 78 13.24 -9.17 8.73
N ALA A 79 13.10 -7.91 9.16
CA ALA A 79 11.81 -7.37 9.57
C ALA A 79 10.77 -7.45 8.44
N LEU A 80 11.13 -7.07 7.21
CA LEU A 80 10.26 -7.20 6.03
C LEU A 80 10.15 -8.64 5.54
N GLN A 81 11.25 -9.39 5.52
CA GLN A 81 11.25 -10.79 5.09
C GLN A 81 10.31 -11.63 5.96
N ASN A 82 10.39 -11.48 7.28
CA ASN A 82 9.53 -12.19 8.23
C ASN A 82 8.05 -11.75 8.10
N LEU A 83 7.79 -10.46 7.84
CA LEU A 83 6.42 -9.98 7.60
C LEU A 83 5.80 -10.68 6.38
N PHE A 84 6.51 -10.71 5.25
CA PHE A 84 5.98 -11.32 4.03
C PHE A 84 5.97 -12.84 4.10
N ALA A 85 6.88 -13.48 4.81
CA ALA A 85 6.82 -14.92 5.09
C ALA A 85 5.58 -15.31 5.92
N ASP A 86 5.21 -14.48 6.91
CA ASP A 86 3.99 -14.70 7.70
C ASP A 86 2.72 -14.52 6.84
N ILE A 87 2.69 -13.50 5.97
CA ILE A 87 1.59 -13.29 5.02
C ILE A 87 1.47 -14.48 4.06
N ALA A 88 2.57 -14.90 3.44
CA ALA A 88 2.57 -16.03 2.51
C ALA A 88 2.11 -17.33 3.17
N ARG A 89 2.50 -17.57 4.42
CA ARG A 89 2.05 -18.73 5.20
C ARG A 89 0.55 -18.68 5.49
N ALA A 90 0.03 -17.50 5.88
CA ALA A 90 -1.39 -17.31 6.12
C ALA A 90 -2.22 -17.40 4.84
N ALA A 91 -1.63 -17.09 3.69
CA ALA A 91 -2.26 -17.09 2.37
C ALA A 91 -2.09 -18.42 1.59
N ALA A 92 -1.90 -19.55 2.28
CA ALA A 92 -1.64 -20.84 1.62
C ALA A 92 -2.74 -21.24 0.59
N ASP A 93 -3.98 -20.86 0.86
CA ASP A 93 -5.14 -21.12 -0.02
C ASP A 93 -5.50 -19.92 -0.92
N GLU A 94 -4.68 -18.85 -0.91
CA GLU A 94 -4.89 -17.60 -1.65
C GLU A 94 -3.68 -17.31 -2.57
N PRO A 95 -3.59 -17.94 -3.73
CA PRO A 95 -2.37 -17.94 -4.55
C PRO A 95 -1.93 -16.55 -5.01
N GLN A 96 -2.86 -15.63 -5.24
CA GLN A 96 -2.51 -14.25 -5.64
C GLN A 96 -1.89 -13.47 -4.48
N LEU A 97 -2.41 -13.59 -3.26
CA LEU A 97 -1.82 -12.94 -2.10
C LEU A 97 -0.45 -13.55 -1.75
N MET A 98 -0.34 -14.86 -1.84
CA MET A 98 0.94 -15.56 -1.67
C MET A 98 1.98 -15.07 -2.69
N ALA A 99 1.57 -14.90 -3.96
CA ALA A 99 2.43 -14.36 -5.01
C ALA A 99 2.83 -12.90 -4.70
N LEU A 100 1.89 -12.03 -4.32
CA LEU A 100 2.19 -10.64 -3.96
C LEU A 100 3.17 -10.55 -2.79
N ALA A 101 2.99 -11.34 -1.74
CA ALA A 101 3.91 -11.39 -0.60
C ALA A 101 5.32 -11.86 -1.03
N GLY A 102 5.40 -12.86 -1.91
CA GLY A 102 6.65 -13.33 -2.49
C GLY A 102 7.36 -12.25 -3.31
N GLU A 103 6.64 -11.51 -4.14
CA GLU A 103 7.19 -10.39 -4.92
C GLU A 103 7.66 -9.23 -4.02
N CYS A 104 6.90 -8.89 -2.99
CA CYS A 104 7.34 -7.87 -2.02
C CYS A 104 8.64 -8.26 -1.32
N ALA A 105 8.78 -9.53 -0.92
CA ALA A 105 10.00 -10.04 -0.31
C ALA A 105 11.19 -10.05 -1.30
N ALA A 106 10.96 -10.44 -2.55
CA ALA A 106 11.98 -10.46 -3.60
C ALA A 106 12.47 -9.04 -3.94
N ILE A 107 11.55 -8.08 -4.07
CA ILE A 107 11.89 -6.67 -4.32
C ILE A 107 12.67 -6.09 -3.12
N ALA A 108 12.26 -6.35 -1.87
CA ALA A 108 13.01 -5.92 -0.68
C ALA A 108 14.45 -6.42 -0.71
N LYS A 109 14.64 -7.68 -1.06
CA LYS A 109 15.97 -8.29 -1.19
C LYS A 109 16.79 -7.61 -2.29
N TRP A 110 16.24 -7.47 -3.49
CA TRP A 110 16.87 -6.78 -4.61
C TRP A 110 17.25 -5.34 -4.24
N MET A 111 16.33 -4.57 -3.66
CA MET A 111 16.60 -3.20 -3.22
C MET A 111 17.74 -3.12 -2.21
N ARG A 112 17.88 -4.11 -1.34
CA ARG A 112 18.94 -4.14 -0.32
C ARG A 112 20.29 -4.55 -0.87
N GLU A 113 20.34 -5.53 -1.77
CA GLU A 113 21.56 -6.21 -2.18
C GLU A 113 22.14 -5.68 -3.50
N GLU A 114 21.29 -5.18 -4.42
CA GLU A 114 21.69 -4.89 -5.80
C GLU A 114 21.37 -3.44 -6.22
N ALA A 115 20.21 -2.90 -5.81
CA ALA A 115 19.75 -1.59 -6.27
C ALA A 115 20.55 -0.44 -5.67
N SER A 116 20.87 0.57 -6.48
CA SER A 116 21.41 1.84 -6.02
C SER A 116 20.41 2.58 -5.12
N LEU A 117 20.85 3.61 -4.41
CA LEU A 117 19.94 4.46 -3.64
C LEU A 117 18.88 5.11 -4.53
N ASP A 118 19.28 5.58 -5.70
CA ASP A 118 18.38 6.23 -6.66
C ASP A 118 17.33 5.27 -7.20
N ASP A 119 17.72 4.03 -7.51
CA ASP A 119 16.77 2.98 -7.95
C ASP A 119 15.74 2.65 -6.87
N ARG A 120 16.17 2.55 -5.60
CA ARG A 120 15.26 2.34 -4.46
C ARG A 120 14.27 3.49 -4.32
N LEU A 121 14.74 4.73 -4.43
CA LEU A 121 13.89 5.92 -4.33
C LEU A 121 12.90 6.01 -5.49
N ALA A 122 13.35 5.72 -6.72
CA ALA A 122 12.49 5.69 -7.90
C ALA A 122 11.35 4.67 -7.77
N GLY A 123 11.64 3.48 -7.23
CA GLY A 123 10.68 2.41 -7.01
C GLY A 123 9.89 2.50 -5.69
N SER A 124 10.16 3.49 -4.84
CA SER A 124 9.67 3.52 -3.45
C SER A 124 8.14 3.57 -3.33
N VAL A 125 7.47 4.41 -4.11
CA VAL A 125 6.02 4.60 -4.04
C VAL A 125 5.26 3.36 -4.49
N PRO A 126 5.50 2.79 -5.70
CA PRO A 126 4.82 1.57 -6.11
C PRO A 126 5.15 0.38 -5.20
N TYR A 127 6.38 0.26 -4.69
CA TYR A 127 6.73 -0.77 -3.73
C TYR A 127 5.96 -0.64 -2.42
N THR A 128 5.84 0.58 -1.88
CA THR A 128 5.06 0.85 -0.65
C THR A 128 3.59 0.46 -0.84
N ALA A 129 3.00 0.76 -1.99
CA ALA A 129 1.63 0.36 -2.32
C ALA A 129 1.47 -1.16 -2.37
N MET A 130 2.38 -1.90 -3.03
CA MET A 130 2.38 -3.36 -3.04
C MET A 130 2.41 -3.95 -1.63
N CYS A 131 3.32 -3.45 -0.79
CA CYS A 131 3.46 -3.89 0.60
C CYS A 131 2.19 -3.62 1.42
N ALA A 132 1.61 -2.43 1.28
CA ALA A 132 0.41 -2.03 2.00
C ALA A 132 -0.81 -2.88 1.61
N VAL A 133 -0.96 -3.18 0.31
CA VAL A 133 -2.04 -4.07 -0.17
C VAL A 133 -1.86 -5.48 0.38
N ALA A 134 -0.63 -6.05 0.39
CA ALA A 134 -0.38 -7.37 0.95
C ALA A 134 -0.75 -7.43 2.45
N VAL A 135 -0.36 -6.42 3.23
CA VAL A 135 -0.70 -6.32 4.65
C VAL A 135 -2.20 -6.15 4.85
N SER A 136 -2.86 -5.29 4.06
CA SER A 136 -4.31 -5.05 4.17
C SER A 136 -5.14 -6.28 3.85
N ALA A 137 -4.76 -7.04 2.81
CA ALA A 137 -5.39 -8.32 2.48
C ALA A 137 -5.27 -9.33 3.63
N TRP A 138 -4.08 -9.46 4.20
CA TRP A 138 -3.84 -10.31 5.36
C TRP A 138 -4.69 -9.89 6.57
N CYS A 139 -4.76 -8.59 6.87
CA CYS A 139 -5.61 -8.07 7.95
C CYS A 139 -7.11 -8.37 7.70
N LEU A 140 -7.59 -8.30 6.46
CA LEU A 140 -8.97 -8.65 6.11
C LEU A 140 -9.24 -10.15 6.33
N MET A 141 -8.30 -11.03 5.98
CA MET A 141 -8.39 -12.46 6.27
C MET A 141 -8.47 -12.71 7.78
N GLN A 142 -7.57 -12.12 8.56
CA GLN A 142 -7.58 -12.25 10.02
C GLN A 142 -8.88 -11.73 10.65
N GLN A 143 -9.44 -10.62 10.13
CA GLN A 143 -10.74 -10.12 10.59
C GLN A 143 -11.87 -11.08 10.29
N TYR A 144 -11.87 -11.73 9.13
CA TYR A 144 -12.87 -12.72 8.76
C TYR A 144 -12.76 -13.97 9.64
N ASP A 145 -11.56 -14.49 9.84
CA ASP A 145 -11.29 -15.67 10.65
C ASP A 145 -11.66 -15.49 12.15
N ALA A 146 -11.53 -14.26 12.64
CA ALA A 146 -11.88 -13.90 14.02
C ALA A 146 -13.40 -13.77 14.27
N LEU A 147 -14.24 -13.83 13.22
CA LEU A 147 -15.69 -13.74 13.37
C LEU A 147 -16.29 -15.12 13.68
N ASP A 148 -16.94 -15.22 14.84
CA ASP A 148 -17.70 -16.37 15.25
C ASP A 148 -19.04 -16.45 14.50
N ASP A 149 -19.48 -17.67 14.13
CA ASP A 149 -20.76 -17.91 13.46
C ASP A 149 -21.98 -17.55 14.34
N SER A 150 -21.79 -17.42 15.65
CA SER A 150 -22.85 -17.09 16.63
C SER A 150 -23.19 -15.59 16.69
N ASN A 151 -22.37 -14.70 16.09
CA ASN A 151 -22.42 -13.28 16.42
C ASN A 151 -23.10 -12.35 15.42
N ASP A 152 -23.41 -12.77 14.24
CA ASP A 152 -24.12 -11.97 13.21
C ASP A 152 -23.77 -12.53 11.82
N ALA A 153 -24.64 -13.35 11.29
CA ALA A 153 -24.46 -13.96 9.97
C ALA A 153 -24.30 -12.94 8.84
N ASP A 154 -25.01 -11.80 8.94
CA ASP A 154 -24.96 -10.74 7.94
C ASP A 154 -23.59 -10.02 7.97
N ARG A 155 -23.07 -9.76 9.17
CA ARG A 155 -21.73 -9.17 9.34
C ARG A 155 -20.63 -10.07 8.82
N LYS A 156 -20.70 -11.36 9.13
CA LYS A 156 -19.73 -12.34 8.64
C LYS A 156 -19.80 -12.46 7.12
N HIS A 157 -21.01 -12.48 6.56
CA HIS A 157 -21.21 -12.47 5.11
C HIS A 157 -20.62 -11.22 4.45
N ALA A 158 -20.92 -10.02 4.98
CA ALA A 158 -20.37 -8.77 4.48
C ALA A 158 -18.83 -8.76 4.52
N LYS A 159 -18.22 -9.23 5.61
CA LYS A 159 -16.76 -9.33 5.72
C LYS A 159 -16.18 -10.32 4.70
N ARG A 160 -16.81 -11.45 4.49
CA ARG A 160 -16.40 -12.43 3.48
C ARG A 160 -16.40 -11.81 2.07
N VAL A 161 -17.47 -11.10 1.72
CA VAL A 161 -17.59 -10.44 0.41
C VAL A 161 -16.52 -9.36 0.24
N THR A 162 -16.31 -8.51 1.26
CA THR A 162 -15.28 -7.47 1.24
C THR A 162 -13.87 -8.07 1.08
N MET A 163 -13.55 -9.08 1.89
CA MET A 163 -12.27 -9.79 1.79
C MET A 163 -12.08 -10.41 0.41
N ARG A 164 -13.11 -11.10 -0.12
CA ARG A 164 -13.02 -11.73 -1.43
C ARG A 164 -12.83 -10.71 -2.55
N TYR A 165 -13.57 -9.61 -2.51
CA TYR A 165 -13.39 -8.52 -3.48
C TYR A 165 -11.96 -7.98 -3.45
N PHE A 166 -11.41 -7.76 -2.26
CA PHE A 166 -10.05 -7.24 -2.10
C PHE A 166 -9.00 -8.21 -2.68
N LEU A 167 -9.15 -9.49 -2.39
CA LEU A 167 -8.25 -10.54 -2.88
C LEU A 167 -8.35 -10.72 -4.41
N ASP A 168 -9.56 -10.64 -4.97
CA ASP A 168 -9.80 -10.92 -6.39
C ASP A 168 -9.53 -9.72 -7.31
N HIS A 169 -9.66 -8.49 -6.80
CA HIS A 169 -9.55 -7.27 -7.60
C HIS A 169 -8.37 -6.37 -7.22
N ILE A 170 -8.16 -6.11 -5.92
CA ILE A 170 -7.12 -5.17 -5.48
C ILE A 170 -5.73 -5.81 -5.44
N VAL A 171 -5.62 -7.04 -4.99
CA VAL A 171 -4.34 -7.77 -4.96
C VAL A 171 -3.71 -7.92 -6.35
N PRO A 172 -4.45 -8.30 -7.43
CA PRO A 172 -3.89 -8.34 -8.77
C PRO A 172 -3.37 -7.01 -9.30
N GLU A 173 -4.05 -5.90 -9.01
CA GLU A 173 -3.59 -4.56 -9.37
C GLU A 173 -2.24 -4.24 -8.72
N ALA A 174 -2.09 -4.60 -7.44
CA ALA A 174 -0.83 -4.39 -6.72
C ALA A 174 0.31 -5.24 -7.29
N ILE A 175 0.06 -6.48 -7.73
CA ILE A 175 1.06 -7.31 -8.44
C ILE A 175 1.53 -6.60 -9.71
N GLY A 176 0.64 -5.93 -10.43
CA GLY A 176 0.93 -5.14 -11.63
C GLY A 176 1.95 -4.02 -11.42
N LEU A 177 2.12 -3.54 -10.19
CA LEU A 177 3.09 -2.48 -9.86
C LEU A 177 4.55 -2.96 -9.81
N LYS A 178 4.81 -4.28 -9.87
CA LYS A 178 6.16 -4.84 -9.82
C LYS A 178 7.11 -4.18 -10.82
N ALA A 179 6.70 -4.03 -12.07
CA ALA A 179 7.53 -3.44 -13.11
C ALA A 179 7.93 -1.99 -12.75
N SER A 180 7.00 -1.19 -12.23
CA SER A 180 7.27 0.18 -11.80
C SER A 180 8.17 0.23 -10.56
N ALA A 181 8.02 -0.72 -9.63
CA ALA A 181 8.84 -0.81 -8.42
C ALA A 181 10.31 -1.18 -8.70
N THR A 182 10.59 -1.78 -9.86
CA THR A 182 11.95 -2.25 -10.24
C THR A 182 12.48 -1.61 -11.53
N ALA A 183 11.83 -0.56 -12.04
CA ALA A 183 12.23 0.10 -13.29
C ALA A 183 13.60 0.80 -13.22
N GLY A 184 14.07 1.13 -12.00
CA GLY A 184 15.29 1.89 -11.80
C GLY A 184 15.12 3.39 -12.04
N ALA A 185 16.20 4.15 -11.82
CA ALA A 185 16.21 5.62 -11.86
C ALA A 185 16.79 6.22 -13.15
N ALA A 186 17.42 5.42 -14.00
CA ALA A 186 18.21 5.91 -15.13
C ALA A 186 17.45 6.94 -16.00
N LEU A 187 16.21 6.63 -16.36
CA LEU A 187 15.37 7.48 -17.18
C LEU A 187 15.08 8.86 -16.53
N LEU A 188 15.03 8.94 -15.20
CA LEU A 188 14.74 10.17 -14.47
C LEU A 188 15.86 11.22 -14.61
N TYR A 189 17.07 10.80 -14.96
CA TYR A 189 18.26 11.64 -15.12
C TYR A 189 18.65 11.90 -16.57
N GLU A 190 17.85 11.44 -17.55
CA GLU A 190 18.13 11.70 -18.97
C GLU A 190 17.84 13.15 -19.39
N LEU A 191 16.95 13.84 -18.65
CA LEU A 191 16.63 15.24 -18.93
C LEU A 191 17.41 16.17 -18.00
N ASP A 192 18.10 17.14 -18.59
CA ASP A 192 18.68 18.25 -17.84
C ASP A 192 17.57 19.13 -17.24
N SER A 193 17.80 19.63 -16.02
CA SER A 193 16.82 20.47 -15.30
C SER A 193 16.48 21.76 -16.06
N SER A 194 17.38 22.26 -16.92
CA SER A 194 17.13 23.43 -17.77
C SER A 194 16.02 23.20 -18.80
N VAL A 195 15.84 21.97 -19.26
CA VAL A 195 14.74 21.58 -20.18
C VAL A 195 13.39 21.62 -19.50
N LEU A 196 13.35 21.34 -18.18
CA LEU A 196 12.11 21.33 -17.38
C LEU A 196 11.71 22.74 -16.90
N ALA A 197 12.60 23.72 -16.99
CA ALA A 197 12.37 25.10 -16.55
C ALA A 197 11.88 26.02 -17.68
N ALA A 198 11.75 25.50 -18.90
CA ALA A 198 11.26 26.24 -20.08
C ALA A 198 9.73 26.07 -20.22
#